data_40cb387643b2594bb51d4a1045a4eef1
#
_entry.id   40cb387643b2594bb51d4a1045a4eef1
#
_cell.length_a   1.000
_cell.length_b   1.000
_cell.length_c   1.000
_cell.angle_alpha   90.00
_cell.angle_beta   90.00
_cell.angle_gamma   90.00
#
_symmetry.space_group_name_H-M   'P 1'
#
loop_
_entity.id
_entity.type
_entity.pdbx_description
1 polymer ?
#
loop_
_entity_poly.entity_id
_entity_poly.type
_entity_poly.pdbx_seq_one_letter_code
_entity_poly.pdbx_strand_id
1 'polypeptide(L)'
;MNYTQTLEFLFQSLPVFETQGATAYKPGLERITAFCRHIGNPQRNFFTIHVAGTNGKGSVAHIIASVLQQAGYRTGLFTSPHLQDFRERIRINGVPVSQAFVVDFVEKHRSFFEPLHPSFFELATACLLYTSDAAD
;
A
#
# COMPACT_ATOMS: atom_id res chain seq x y z
N MET A 1 -5.95 8.09 16.94
CA MET A 1 -6.75 8.75 15.86
C MET A 1 -7.86 7.81 15.40
N ASN A 2 -8.97 8.36 14.94
CA ASN A 2 -9.96 7.57 14.20
C ASN A 2 -9.55 7.47 12.71
N TYR A 3 -10.30 6.70 11.93
CA TYR A 3 -9.97 6.48 10.51
C TYR A 3 -9.96 7.77 9.70
N THR A 4 -10.95 8.64 9.89
CA THR A 4 -11.02 9.92 9.18
C THR A 4 -9.81 10.80 9.48
N GLN A 5 -9.44 10.93 10.75
CA GLN A 5 -8.26 11.68 11.17
C GLN A 5 -6.97 11.08 10.61
N THR A 6 -6.90 9.76 10.53
CA THR A 6 -5.76 9.05 9.95
C THR A 6 -5.61 9.38 8.47
N LEU A 7 -6.70 9.36 7.71
CA LEU A 7 -6.66 9.72 6.29
C LEU A 7 -6.30 11.19 6.09
N GLU A 8 -6.87 12.09 6.87
CA GLU A 8 -6.52 13.51 6.82
C GLU A 8 -5.03 13.73 7.05
N PHE A 9 -4.48 13.07 8.08
CA PHE A 9 -3.04 13.11 8.36
C PHE A 9 -2.22 12.64 7.15
N LEU A 10 -2.58 11.50 6.57
CA LEU A 10 -1.85 10.95 5.42
C LEU A 10 -1.89 11.89 4.21
N PHE A 11 -3.08 12.41 3.87
CA PHE A 11 -3.22 13.27 2.71
C PHE A 11 -2.59 14.65 2.89
N GLN A 12 -2.53 15.16 4.11
CA GLN A 12 -1.93 16.47 4.40
C GLN A 12 -0.41 16.39 4.57
N SER A 13 0.09 15.27 5.11
CA SER A 13 1.49 15.14 5.50
C SER A 13 2.39 14.54 4.42
N LEU A 14 1.82 13.82 3.46
CA LEU A 14 2.59 13.08 2.46
C LEU A 14 2.26 13.58 1.04
N PRO A 15 3.29 13.67 0.16
CA PRO A 15 3.04 14.04 -1.24
C PRO A 15 2.20 12.98 -1.96
N VAL A 16 1.10 13.41 -2.59
CA VAL A 16 0.17 12.54 -3.31
C VAL A 16 0.16 12.95 -4.78
N PHE A 17 0.42 12.01 -5.68
CA PHE A 17 0.50 12.27 -7.11
C PHE A 17 -0.81 12.83 -7.68
N GLU A 18 -1.95 12.33 -7.24
CA GLU A 18 -3.28 12.73 -7.70
C GLU A 18 -3.59 14.19 -7.40
N THR A 19 -2.98 14.77 -6.37
CA THR A 19 -3.18 16.18 -5.98
C THR A 19 -2.03 17.09 -6.34
N GLN A 20 -0.80 16.57 -6.38
CA GLN A 20 0.44 17.35 -6.57
C GLN A 20 1.13 17.07 -7.91
N GLY A 21 0.69 16.04 -8.65
CA GLY A 21 1.27 15.68 -9.93
C GLY A 21 2.73 15.23 -9.79
N ALA A 22 3.55 15.61 -10.78
CA ALA A 22 4.95 15.19 -10.83
C ALA A 22 5.78 15.65 -9.61
N THR A 23 5.36 16.70 -8.91
CA THR A 23 6.07 17.19 -7.71
C THR A 23 5.98 16.23 -6.54
N ALA A 24 5.00 15.31 -6.53
CA ALA A 24 4.88 14.27 -5.53
C ALA A 24 5.87 13.12 -5.73
N TYR A 25 6.49 13.02 -6.91
CA TYR A 25 7.43 11.96 -7.22
C TYR A 25 8.75 12.14 -6.46
N LYS A 26 9.14 11.11 -5.75
CA LYS A 26 10.42 11.05 -5.03
C LYS A 26 11.28 9.95 -5.63
N PRO A 27 12.38 10.29 -6.33
CA PRO A 27 13.22 9.29 -6.98
C PRO A 27 14.00 8.45 -5.96
N GLY A 28 14.37 7.24 -6.39
CA GLY A 28 15.17 6.31 -5.60
C GLY A 28 14.33 5.35 -4.77
N LEU A 29 15.00 4.32 -4.26
CA LEU A 29 14.39 3.25 -3.48
C LEU A 29 14.82 3.26 -2.01
N GLU A 30 15.56 4.27 -1.59
CA GLU A 30 16.15 4.34 -0.24
C GLU A 30 15.07 4.36 0.84
N ARG A 31 14.02 5.15 0.65
CA ARG A 31 12.94 5.28 1.64
C ARG A 31 12.13 3.99 1.78
N ILE A 32 11.68 3.42 0.65
CA ILE A 32 10.92 2.16 0.71
C ILE A 32 11.78 1.00 1.20
N THR A 33 13.06 0.98 0.86
CA THR A 33 14.00 -0.04 1.35
C THR A 33 14.15 0.06 2.87
N ALA A 34 14.31 1.28 3.41
CA ALA A 34 14.39 1.50 4.84
C ALA A 34 13.08 1.12 5.54
N PHE A 35 11.95 1.44 4.95
CA PHE A 35 10.63 1.09 5.50
C PHE A 35 10.44 -0.42 5.51
N CYS A 36 10.75 -1.10 4.42
CA CYS A 36 10.67 -2.57 4.36
C CYS A 36 11.53 -3.23 5.43
N ARG A 37 12.75 -2.73 5.63
CA ARG A 37 13.65 -3.23 6.66
C ARG A 37 13.05 -3.03 8.06
N HIS A 38 12.42 -1.90 8.30
CA HIS A 38 11.76 -1.60 9.57
C HIS A 38 10.63 -2.58 9.88
N ILE A 39 9.84 -2.96 8.88
CA ILE A 39 8.71 -3.88 9.05
C ILE A 39 9.08 -5.36 8.85
N GLY A 40 10.37 -5.69 8.77
CA GLY A 40 10.87 -7.06 8.74
C GLY A 40 11.09 -7.66 7.36
N ASN A 41 11.23 -6.83 6.31
CA ASN A 41 11.45 -7.28 4.92
C ASN A 41 10.39 -8.28 4.43
N PRO A 42 9.09 -7.99 4.57
CA PRO A 42 8.03 -8.94 4.21
C PRO A 42 8.02 -9.29 2.72
N GLN A 43 8.54 -8.41 1.85
CA GLN A 43 8.63 -8.64 0.41
C GLN A 43 9.46 -9.87 0.03
N ARG A 44 10.29 -10.38 0.94
CA ARG A 44 11.12 -11.57 0.72
C ARG A 44 10.38 -12.88 0.99
N ASN A 45 9.18 -12.81 1.57
CA ASN A 45 8.46 -13.99 2.08
C ASN A 45 7.39 -14.50 1.11
N PHE A 46 7.18 -13.84 -0.04
CA PHE A 46 6.15 -14.22 -1.00
C PHE A 46 6.54 -13.80 -2.43
N PHE A 47 5.87 -14.41 -3.40
CA PHE A 47 6.05 -14.05 -4.80
C PHE A 47 5.23 -12.80 -5.14
N THR A 48 5.78 -12.00 -6.07
CA THR A 48 5.11 -10.78 -6.55
C THR A 48 4.95 -10.80 -8.06
N ILE A 49 3.84 -10.22 -8.53
CA ILE A 49 3.59 -9.97 -9.94
C ILE A 49 3.40 -8.48 -10.11
N HIS A 50 4.24 -7.84 -10.91
CA HIS A 50 4.16 -6.41 -11.19
C HIS A 50 3.49 -6.19 -12.55
N VAL A 51 2.36 -5.46 -12.54
CA VAL A 51 1.62 -5.10 -13.74
C VAL A 51 1.88 -3.63 -14.06
N ALA A 52 2.50 -3.39 -15.20
CA ALA A 52 2.83 -2.05 -15.66
C ALA A 52 2.25 -1.81 -17.05
N GLY A 53 2.00 -0.56 -17.39
CA GLY A 53 1.47 -0.19 -18.70
C GLY A 53 0.73 1.14 -18.66
N THR A 54 0.28 1.59 -19.81
CA THR A 54 -0.44 2.85 -19.96
C THR A 54 -1.91 2.69 -19.59
N ASN A 55 -2.57 1.62 -20.07
CA ASN A 55 -3.99 1.35 -19.86
C ASN A 55 -4.20 -0.09 -19.40
N GLY A 56 -5.28 -0.32 -18.67
CA GLY A 56 -5.73 -1.66 -18.31
C GLY A 56 -4.96 -2.33 -17.16
N LYS A 57 -4.06 -1.62 -16.50
CA LYS A 57 -3.28 -2.17 -15.37
C LYS A 57 -4.18 -2.73 -14.27
N GLY A 58 -5.14 -1.94 -13.83
CA GLY A 58 -6.08 -2.34 -12.78
C GLY A 58 -6.92 -3.55 -13.17
N SER A 59 -7.46 -3.55 -14.39
CA SER A 59 -8.27 -4.68 -14.89
C SER A 59 -7.46 -5.97 -14.94
N VAL A 60 -6.24 -5.92 -15.48
CA VAL A 60 -5.36 -7.10 -15.56
C VAL A 60 -4.98 -7.59 -14.17
N ALA A 61 -4.61 -6.68 -13.26
CA ALA A 61 -4.24 -7.03 -11.90
C ALA A 61 -5.41 -7.70 -11.15
N HIS A 62 -6.62 -7.18 -11.28
CA HIS A 62 -7.83 -7.79 -10.68
C HIS A 62 -8.11 -9.20 -11.24
N ILE A 63 -7.95 -9.39 -12.54
CA ILE A 63 -8.16 -10.70 -13.18
C ILE A 63 -7.12 -11.70 -12.66
N ILE A 64 -5.83 -11.33 -12.63
CA ILE A 64 -4.76 -12.20 -12.13
C ILE A 64 -5.02 -12.54 -10.65
N ALA A 65 -5.36 -11.56 -9.83
CA ALA A 65 -5.66 -11.79 -8.42
C ALA A 65 -6.83 -12.75 -8.22
N SER A 66 -7.89 -12.61 -9.03
CA SER A 66 -9.05 -13.50 -8.98
C SER A 66 -8.68 -14.93 -9.34
N VAL A 67 -7.87 -15.13 -10.39
CA VAL A 67 -7.41 -16.46 -10.80
C VAL A 67 -6.56 -17.10 -9.69
N LEU A 68 -5.62 -16.37 -9.13
CA LEU A 68 -4.78 -16.88 -8.05
C LEU A 68 -5.59 -17.25 -6.81
N GLN A 69 -6.56 -16.41 -6.47
CA GLN A 69 -7.47 -16.67 -5.34
C GLN A 69 -8.28 -17.94 -5.57
N GLN A 70 -8.83 -18.14 -6.79
CA GLN A 70 -9.56 -19.34 -7.15
C GLN A 70 -8.68 -20.59 -7.13
N ALA A 71 -7.39 -20.44 -7.43
CA ALA A 71 -6.42 -21.53 -7.36
C ALA A 71 -6.00 -21.87 -5.91
N GLY A 72 -6.53 -21.17 -4.91
CA GLY A 72 -6.26 -21.45 -3.50
C GLY A 72 -5.14 -20.66 -2.90
N TYR A 73 -4.55 -19.70 -3.64
CA TYR A 73 -3.51 -18.83 -3.10
C TYR A 73 -4.11 -17.67 -2.30
N ARG A 74 -3.52 -17.39 -1.17
CA ARG A 74 -3.79 -16.13 -0.48
C ARG A 74 -3.14 -15.00 -1.24
N THR A 75 -3.98 -14.07 -1.73
CA THR A 75 -3.56 -13.09 -2.73
C THR A 75 -3.76 -11.67 -2.22
N GLY A 76 -2.66 -10.92 -2.10
CA GLY A 76 -2.70 -9.48 -1.90
C GLY A 76 -2.80 -8.78 -3.25
N LEU A 77 -3.59 -7.71 -3.31
CA LEU A 77 -3.74 -6.89 -4.51
C LEU A 77 -3.53 -5.42 -4.15
N PHE A 78 -2.59 -4.79 -4.84
CA PHE A 78 -2.35 -3.35 -4.75
C PHE A 78 -2.78 -2.66 -6.03
N THR A 79 -3.66 -1.67 -5.92
CA THR A 79 -4.10 -0.84 -7.05
C THR A 79 -4.06 0.63 -6.68
N SER A 80 -3.85 1.50 -7.66
CA SER A 80 -3.88 2.95 -7.50
C SER A 80 -4.27 3.63 -8.81
N PRO A 81 -4.91 4.80 -8.76
CA PRO A 81 -5.45 5.46 -7.57
C PRO A 81 -6.73 4.76 -7.05
N HIS A 82 -7.21 5.15 -5.86
CA HIS A 82 -8.52 4.74 -5.37
C HIS A 82 -9.60 5.72 -5.86
N LEU A 83 -10.85 5.24 -5.89
CA LEU A 83 -11.98 6.05 -6.34
C LEU A 83 -12.71 6.71 -5.16
N GLN A 84 -12.99 5.96 -4.10
CA GLN A 84 -13.78 6.44 -2.96
C GLN A 84 -13.06 6.27 -1.63
N ASP A 85 -12.37 5.14 -1.42
CA ASP A 85 -11.77 4.81 -0.13
C ASP A 85 -10.32 4.36 -0.31
N PHE A 86 -9.42 4.88 0.52
CA PHE A 86 -8.01 4.48 0.54
C PHE A 86 -7.82 2.96 0.60
N ARG A 87 -8.70 2.24 1.31
CA ARG A 87 -8.63 0.80 1.49
C ARG A 87 -8.81 0.01 0.19
N GLU A 88 -9.35 0.63 -0.87
CA GLU A 88 -9.42 0.01 -2.20
C GLU A 88 -8.03 -0.33 -2.75
N ARG A 89 -7.00 0.40 -2.32
CA ARG A 89 -5.62 0.18 -2.75
C ARG A 89 -5.03 -1.11 -2.20
N ILE A 90 -5.59 -1.66 -1.13
CA ILE A 90 -5.01 -2.77 -0.38
C ILE A 90 -6.07 -3.81 -0.10
N ARG A 91 -6.04 -4.91 -0.84
CA ARG A 91 -7.02 -6.00 -0.71
C ARG A 91 -6.30 -7.32 -0.45
N ILE A 92 -6.89 -8.13 0.41
CA ILE A 92 -6.46 -9.51 0.66
C ILE A 92 -7.64 -10.41 0.32
N ASN A 93 -7.44 -11.33 -0.61
CA ASN A 93 -8.48 -12.23 -1.13
C ASN A 93 -9.76 -11.48 -1.55
N GLY A 94 -9.57 -10.35 -2.25
CA GLY A 94 -10.67 -9.54 -2.77
C GLY A 94 -11.32 -8.60 -1.76
N VAL A 95 -10.92 -8.64 -0.50
CA VAL A 95 -11.52 -7.83 0.57
C VAL A 95 -10.58 -6.68 0.95
N PRO A 96 -11.04 -5.42 0.92
CA PRO A 96 -10.24 -4.30 1.41
C PRO A 96 -9.86 -4.50 2.88
N VAL A 97 -8.66 -4.03 3.25
CA VAL A 97 -8.23 -4.06 4.66
C VAL A 97 -9.18 -3.26 5.54
N SER A 98 -9.26 -3.60 6.82
CA SER A 98 -10.15 -2.90 7.75
C SER A 98 -9.66 -1.48 8.05
N GLN A 99 -10.60 -0.61 8.45
CA GLN A 99 -10.25 0.74 8.92
C GLN A 99 -9.32 0.68 10.12
N ALA A 100 -9.60 -0.23 11.06
CA ALA A 100 -8.78 -0.44 12.25
C ALA A 100 -7.35 -0.81 11.87
N PHE A 101 -7.16 -1.67 10.87
CA PHE A 101 -5.82 -2.04 10.40
C PHE A 101 -5.03 -0.82 9.91
N VAL A 102 -5.66 0.06 9.11
CA VAL A 102 -5.00 1.26 8.60
C VAL A 102 -4.59 2.19 9.74
N VAL A 103 -5.51 2.42 10.68
CA VAL A 103 -5.24 3.27 11.86
C VAL A 103 -4.07 2.70 12.68
N ASP A 104 -4.12 1.42 12.99
CA ASP A 104 -3.09 0.75 13.80
C ASP A 104 -1.73 0.77 13.10
N PHE A 105 -1.70 0.54 11.79
CA PHE A 105 -0.47 0.62 11.01
C PHE A 105 0.17 2.01 11.09
N VAL A 106 -0.62 3.05 10.85
CA VAL A 106 -0.15 4.43 10.89
C VAL A 106 0.35 4.80 12.29
N GLU A 107 -0.43 4.52 13.32
CA GLU A 107 -0.06 4.84 14.70
C GLU A 107 1.20 4.11 15.13
N LYS A 108 1.31 2.83 14.78
CA LYS A 108 2.45 2.00 15.15
C LYS A 108 3.76 2.45 14.50
N HIS A 109 3.70 2.88 13.24
CA HIS A 109 4.90 3.17 12.45
C HIS A 109 5.17 4.67 12.24
N ARG A 110 4.28 5.54 12.70
CA ARG A 110 4.37 6.98 12.48
C ARG A 110 5.70 7.57 12.91
N SER A 111 6.19 7.22 14.10
CA SER A 111 7.46 7.74 14.63
C SER A 111 8.66 7.37 13.75
N PHE A 112 8.57 6.25 13.04
CA PHE A 112 9.59 5.83 12.07
C PHE A 112 9.48 6.58 10.76
N PHE A 113 8.28 6.64 10.16
CA PHE A 113 8.16 7.16 8.80
C PHE A 113 8.09 8.69 8.71
N GLU A 114 7.67 9.40 9.75
CA GLU A 114 7.64 10.86 9.71
C GLU A 114 9.00 11.48 9.37
N PRO A 115 10.11 11.14 10.07
CA PRO A 115 11.42 11.66 9.69
C PRO A 115 11.93 11.14 8.33
N LEU A 116 11.44 10.00 7.88
CA LEU A 116 11.81 9.42 6.60
C LEU A 116 11.23 10.18 5.41
N HIS A 117 10.10 10.86 5.60
CA HIS A 117 9.37 11.61 4.56
C HIS A 117 9.03 10.76 3.33
N PRO A 118 8.37 9.59 3.48
CA PRO A 118 7.99 8.78 2.32
C PRO A 118 6.93 9.49 1.49
N SER A 119 6.79 9.08 0.23
CA SER A 119 5.62 9.45 -0.56
C SER A 119 4.39 8.67 -0.05
N PHE A 120 3.21 9.17 -0.39
CA PHE A 120 1.95 8.47 -0.10
C PHE A 120 1.94 7.06 -0.69
N PHE A 121 2.45 6.91 -1.92
CA PHE A 121 2.56 5.62 -2.61
C PHE A 121 3.49 4.64 -1.87
N GLU A 122 4.63 5.13 -1.42
CA GLU A 122 5.58 4.30 -0.64
C GLU A 122 4.96 3.82 0.66
N LEU A 123 4.23 4.69 1.36
CA LEU A 123 3.53 4.31 2.59
C LEU A 123 2.45 3.27 2.32
N ALA A 124 1.64 3.47 1.28
CA ALA A 124 0.59 2.52 0.90
C ALA A 124 1.18 1.16 0.52
N THR A 125 2.31 1.15 -0.18
CA THR A 125 3.04 -0.08 -0.53
C THR A 125 3.53 -0.80 0.74
N ALA A 126 4.15 -0.08 1.67
CA ALA A 126 4.58 -0.67 2.94
C ALA A 126 3.41 -1.24 3.74
N CYS A 127 2.28 -0.55 3.73
CA CYS A 127 1.06 -1.00 4.39
C CYS A 127 0.56 -2.34 3.82
N LEU A 128 0.55 -2.48 2.49
CA LEU A 128 0.19 -3.76 1.84
C LEU A 128 1.16 -4.88 2.23
N LEU A 129 2.46 -4.62 2.12
CA LEU A 129 3.48 -5.62 2.42
C LEU A 129 3.39 -6.10 3.87
N TYR A 130 3.10 -5.18 4.79
CA TYR A 130 2.90 -5.51 6.20
C TYR A 130 1.69 -6.44 6.41
N THR A 131 0.58 -6.25 5.67
CA THR A 131 -0.59 -7.14 5.76
C THR A 131 -0.25 -8.56 5.35
N SER A 132 0.52 -8.70 4.27
CA SER A 132 0.87 -10.01 3.71
C SER A 132 1.71 -10.83 4.67
N ASP A 133 2.55 -10.18 5.48
CA ASP A 133 3.40 -10.84 6.47
C ASP A 133 2.65 -11.08 7.79
N ALA A 134 1.86 -10.12 8.24
CA ALA A 134 1.13 -10.21 9.52
C ALA A 134 0.00 -11.23 9.51
N ALA A 135 -0.35 -11.75 8.35
CA ALA A 135 -1.48 -12.64 8.20
C ALA A 135 -1.09 -14.13 8.11
N ASP A 136 0.16 -14.40 8.23
CA ASP A 136 0.69 -15.74 8.47
C ASP A 136 0.80 -15.96 10.00
#